data_1ec90af591e10fa2e2a0f0cbdf3c3870
#
_entry.id   1ec90af591e10fa2e2a0f0cbdf3c3870
#
_cell.length_a   1.000
_cell.length_b   1.000
_cell.length_c   1.000
_cell.angle_alpha   90.00
_cell.angle_beta   90.00
_cell.angle_gamma   90.00
#
_symmetry.space_group_name_H-M   'P 1'
#
loop_
_entity.id
_entity.type
_entity.pdbx_description
1 polymer ?
#
loop_
_entity_poly.entity_id
_entity_poly.type
_entity_poly.pdbx_seq_one_letter_code
_entity_poly.pdbx_strand_id
1 'polypeptide(L)'
;DDVTYSHCYSVSLSAYAIGKWLKLSEEELKELTLSAILADAGKASVPKEILMKKGFLTEQELSEMKKHVQYSYDMLDNYPISKKVKDAIRYHHEREDGSGYPEGLKGDKIPYYAKIIAIADVYTALTSKRPQREKLTPFEALKIMERDFMDKLDVTILTEFLKRIAENYIGNPVKLND
;
A
#
# COMPACT_ATOMS: atom_id res chain seq x y z
N ASP A 1 -15.76 -0.71 -9.00
CA ASP A 1 -15.73 0.57 -8.27
C ASP A 1 -14.51 1.40 -8.70
N ASP A 2 -14.73 2.54 -9.38
CA ASP A 2 -13.65 3.34 -9.98
C ASP A 2 -12.58 3.77 -8.97
N VAL A 3 -12.97 3.98 -7.71
CA VAL A 3 -12.06 4.41 -6.64
C VAL A 3 -11.08 3.31 -6.25
N THR A 4 -11.57 2.09 -6.06
CA THR A 4 -10.71 0.94 -5.71
C THR A 4 -9.76 0.62 -6.88
N TYR A 5 -10.26 0.63 -8.11
CA TYR A 5 -9.43 0.38 -9.29
C TYR A 5 -8.33 1.44 -9.46
N SER A 6 -8.69 2.73 -9.36
CA SER A 6 -7.72 3.84 -9.40
C SER A 6 -6.66 3.72 -8.31
N HIS A 7 -7.07 3.31 -7.11
CA HIS A 7 -6.16 3.09 -5.99
C HIS A 7 -5.18 1.96 -6.28
N CYS A 8 -5.65 0.76 -6.65
CA CYS A 8 -4.80 -0.38 -6.98
C CYS A 8 -3.81 -0.04 -8.10
N TYR A 9 -4.27 0.65 -9.14
CA TYR A 9 -3.42 1.11 -10.22
C TYR A 9 -2.32 2.06 -9.74
N SER A 10 -2.67 3.05 -8.91
CA SER A 10 -1.70 4.01 -8.35
C SER A 10 -0.70 3.35 -7.41
N VAL A 11 -1.16 2.39 -6.57
CA VAL A 11 -0.28 1.58 -5.71
C VAL A 11 0.70 0.77 -6.54
N SER A 12 0.23 0.13 -7.63
CA SER A 12 1.10 -0.68 -8.49
C SER A 12 2.18 0.16 -9.19
N LEU A 13 1.86 1.37 -9.65
CA LEU A 13 2.84 2.30 -10.23
C LEU A 13 3.86 2.76 -9.19
N SER A 14 3.40 3.08 -7.97
CA SER A 14 4.28 3.49 -6.88
C SER A 14 5.20 2.34 -6.45
N ALA A 15 4.66 1.13 -6.31
CA ALA A 15 5.45 -0.06 -5.98
C ALA A 15 6.49 -0.38 -7.07
N TYR A 16 6.12 -0.27 -8.35
CA TYR A 16 7.06 -0.42 -9.47
C TYR A 16 8.21 0.60 -9.39
N ALA A 17 7.90 1.88 -9.14
CA ALA A 17 8.91 2.93 -8.99
C ALA A 17 9.87 2.64 -7.83
N ILE A 18 9.33 2.25 -6.67
CA ILE A 18 10.14 1.85 -5.51
C ILE A 18 11.02 0.65 -5.88
N GLY A 19 10.48 -0.37 -6.52
CA GLY A 19 11.24 -1.55 -6.97
C GLY A 19 12.40 -1.18 -7.92
N LYS A 20 12.19 -0.24 -8.83
CA LYS A 20 13.26 0.30 -9.71
C LYS A 20 14.35 1.00 -8.91
N TRP A 21 14.02 1.80 -7.91
CA TRP A 21 14.99 2.46 -7.05
C TRP A 21 15.78 1.46 -6.20
N LEU A 22 15.14 0.38 -5.79
CA LEU A 22 15.77 -0.73 -5.07
C LEU A 22 16.53 -1.70 -6.00
N LYS A 23 16.59 -1.41 -7.30
CA LYS A 23 17.30 -2.20 -8.32
C LYS A 23 16.84 -3.65 -8.46
N LEU A 24 15.54 -3.88 -8.29
CA LEU A 24 14.94 -5.19 -8.55
C LEU A 24 15.10 -5.56 -10.03
N SER A 25 15.27 -6.85 -10.29
CA SER A 25 15.29 -7.40 -11.65
C SER A 25 13.94 -7.20 -12.36
N GLU A 26 13.92 -7.30 -13.69
CA GLU A 26 12.68 -7.18 -14.46
C GLU A 26 11.63 -8.23 -14.08
N GLU A 27 12.06 -9.42 -13.67
CA GLU A 27 11.14 -10.47 -13.19
C GLU A 27 10.56 -10.12 -11.82
N GLU A 28 11.39 -9.68 -10.88
CA GLU A 28 10.93 -9.21 -9.57
C GLU A 28 10.01 -8.00 -9.68
N LEU A 29 10.27 -7.08 -10.61
CA LEU A 29 9.39 -5.95 -10.88
C LEU A 29 8.02 -6.38 -11.40
N LYS A 30 7.96 -7.39 -12.28
CA LYS A 30 6.69 -7.96 -12.75
C LYS A 30 5.91 -8.59 -11.59
N GLU A 31 6.58 -9.40 -10.76
CA GLU A 31 5.96 -10.02 -9.58
C GLU A 31 5.45 -8.98 -8.58
N LEU A 32 6.27 -7.98 -8.26
CA LEU A 32 5.91 -6.90 -7.35
C LEU A 32 4.71 -6.10 -7.87
N THR A 33 4.72 -5.73 -9.15
CA THR A 33 3.64 -4.96 -9.78
C THR A 33 2.35 -5.77 -9.81
N LEU A 34 2.43 -7.07 -10.13
CA LEU A 34 1.29 -7.99 -10.09
C LEU A 34 0.74 -8.10 -8.66
N SER A 35 1.61 -8.25 -7.66
CA SER A 35 1.20 -8.29 -6.26
C SER A 35 0.45 -7.02 -5.86
N ALA A 36 1.00 -5.87 -6.21
CA ALA A 36 0.44 -4.58 -5.84
C ALA A 36 -0.93 -4.30 -6.47
N ILE A 37 -1.13 -4.67 -7.75
CA ILE A 37 -2.41 -4.45 -8.42
C ILE A 37 -3.51 -5.40 -7.91
N LEU A 38 -3.13 -6.60 -7.45
CA LEU A 38 -4.05 -7.62 -6.93
C LEU A 38 -4.25 -7.56 -5.41
N ALA A 39 -3.46 -6.77 -4.69
CA ALA A 39 -3.48 -6.73 -3.24
C ALA A 39 -4.88 -6.52 -2.65
N ASP A 40 -5.63 -5.63 -3.24
CA ASP A 40 -6.98 -5.22 -2.83
C ASP A 40 -8.13 -5.91 -3.62
N ALA A 41 -7.84 -6.89 -4.47
CA ALA A 41 -8.86 -7.56 -5.28
C ALA A 41 -9.99 -8.18 -4.43
N GLY A 42 -9.64 -8.70 -3.26
CA GLY A 42 -10.58 -9.28 -2.30
C GLY A 42 -11.59 -8.31 -1.70
N LYS A 43 -11.40 -6.99 -1.88
CA LYS A 43 -12.43 -6.01 -1.51
C LYS A 43 -13.74 -6.23 -2.25
N ALA A 44 -13.72 -6.86 -3.42
CA ALA A 44 -14.91 -7.27 -4.14
C ALA A 44 -15.78 -8.27 -3.36
N SER A 45 -15.21 -9.01 -2.42
CA SER A 45 -15.91 -9.98 -1.56
C SER A 45 -16.34 -9.40 -0.21
N VAL A 46 -15.93 -8.17 0.11
CA VAL A 46 -16.40 -7.47 1.33
C VAL A 46 -17.83 -6.98 1.11
N PRO A 47 -18.73 -7.11 2.12
CA PRO A 47 -20.09 -6.58 2.03
C PRO A 47 -20.12 -5.11 1.60
N LYS A 48 -20.97 -4.82 0.61
CA LYS A 48 -21.02 -3.49 -0.02
C LYS A 48 -21.36 -2.38 0.98
N GLU A 49 -22.17 -2.71 1.98
CA GLU A 49 -22.57 -1.81 3.07
C GLU A 49 -21.36 -1.35 3.89
N ILE A 50 -20.39 -2.24 4.09
CA ILE A 50 -19.14 -1.94 4.80
C ILE A 50 -18.18 -1.16 3.88
N LEU A 51 -18.01 -1.62 2.66
CA LEU A 51 -17.10 -1.02 1.69
C LEU A 51 -17.47 0.44 1.35
N MET A 52 -18.78 0.72 1.25
CA MET A 52 -19.33 2.02 0.85
C MET A 52 -19.75 2.89 2.05
N LYS A 53 -19.51 2.45 3.28
CA LYS A 53 -19.94 3.17 4.48
C LYS A 53 -19.29 4.55 4.57
N LYS A 54 -20.11 5.56 4.76
CA LYS A 54 -19.67 6.92 5.07
C LYS A 54 -19.46 7.04 6.60
N GLY A 55 -18.24 7.36 7.01
CA GLY A 55 -17.88 7.50 8.42
C GLY A 55 -17.01 6.36 8.94
N PHE A 56 -16.96 6.22 10.28
CA PHE A 56 -16.13 5.21 10.93
C PHE A 56 -16.78 3.83 10.87
N LEU A 57 -15.96 2.80 10.65
CA LEU A 57 -16.36 1.42 10.80
C LEU A 57 -16.39 1.04 12.28
N THR A 58 -17.37 0.23 12.69
CA THR A 58 -17.35 -0.44 13.99
C THR A 58 -16.21 -1.46 14.03
N GLU A 59 -15.85 -1.98 15.19
CA GLU A 59 -14.82 -3.02 15.32
C GLU A 59 -15.15 -4.27 14.50
N GLN A 60 -16.42 -4.67 14.47
CA GLN A 60 -16.89 -5.81 13.69
C GLN A 60 -16.76 -5.56 12.19
N GLU A 61 -17.20 -4.39 11.72
CA GLU A 61 -17.07 -3.99 10.31
C GLU A 61 -15.59 -3.85 9.89
N LEU A 62 -14.75 -3.32 10.77
CA LEU A 62 -13.31 -3.24 10.54
C LEU A 62 -12.68 -4.63 10.45
N SER A 63 -13.09 -5.55 11.32
CA SER A 63 -12.66 -6.95 11.27
C SER A 63 -13.05 -7.60 9.94
N GLU A 64 -14.28 -7.37 9.47
CA GLU A 64 -14.73 -7.86 8.17
C GLU A 64 -13.97 -7.23 7.01
N MET A 65 -13.75 -5.92 7.05
CA MET A 65 -12.95 -5.21 6.05
C MET A 65 -11.53 -5.79 5.96
N LYS A 66 -10.90 -6.12 7.07
CA LYS A 66 -9.54 -6.71 7.10
C LYS A 66 -9.44 -8.06 6.42
N LYS A 67 -10.55 -8.79 6.26
CA LYS A 67 -10.56 -10.10 5.57
C LYS A 67 -10.28 -9.99 4.08
N HIS A 68 -10.33 -8.78 3.49
CA HIS A 68 -10.05 -8.64 2.05
C HIS A 68 -8.67 -9.20 1.65
N VAL A 69 -7.67 -9.14 2.54
CA VAL A 69 -6.34 -9.72 2.24
C VAL A 69 -6.40 -11.24 2.07
N GLN A 70 -7.21 -11.91 2.90
CA GLN A 70 -7.44 -13.35 2.76
C GLN A 70 -8.28 -13.64 1.51
N TYR A 71 -9.31 -12.86 1.24
CA TYR A 71 -10.11 -13.03 0.02
C TYR A 71 -9.27 -12.82 -1.24
N SER A 72 -8.37 -11.81 -1.26
CA SER A 72 -7.41 -11.63 -2.37
C SER A 72 -6.50 -12.84 -2.54
N TYR A 73 -6.00 -13.40 -1.44
CA TYR A 73 -5.15 -14.60 -1.46
C TYR A 73 -5.90 -15.81 -2.00
N ASP A 74 -7.12 -16.08 -1.49
CA ASP A 74 -7.93 -17.24 -1.86
C ASP A 74 -8.37 -17.21 -3.33
N MET A 75 -8.65 -16.02 -3.88
CA MET A 75 -8.96 -15.83 -5.30
C MET A 75 -7.86 -16.35 -6.22
N LEU A 76 -6.63 -16.39 -5.75
CA LEU A 76 -5.45 -16.76 -6.55
C LEU A 76 -5.02 -18.21 -6.36
N ASP A 77 -5.74 -18.99 -5.58
CA ASP A 77 -5.30 -20.35 -5.19
C ASP A 77 -5.20 -21.30 -6.38
N ASN A 78 -6.10 -21.13 -7.36
CA ASN A 78 -6.15 -21.97 -8.56
C ASN A 78 -5.31 -21.42 -9.73
N TYR A 79 -4.55 -20.33 -9.52
CA TYR A 79 -3.73 -19.74 -10.56
C TYR A 79 -2.24 -20.07 -10.36
N PRO A 80 -1.46 -20.25 -11.43
CA PRO A 80 -0.02 -20.53 -11.38
C PRO A 80 0.78 -19.28 -11.01
N ILE A 81 0.51 -18.73 -9.84
CA ILE A 81 1.13 -17.51 -9.31
C ILE A 81 2.14 -17.90 -8.22
N SER A 82 3.32 -17.29 -8.22
CA SER A 82 4.37 -17.62 -7.26
C SER A 82 3.94 -17.35 -5.82
N LYS A 83 4.49 -18.14 -4.90
CA LYS A 83 4.24 -17.94 -3.46
C LYS A 83 4.62 -16.54 -3.00
N LYS A 84 5.69 -15.98 -3.55
CA LYS A 84 6.12 -14.60 -3.24
C LYS A 84 5.01 -13.57 -3.53
N VAL A 85 4.34 -13.70 -4.67
CA VAL A 85 3.23 -12.82 -5.07
C VAL A 85 2.05 -13.02 -4.13
N LYS A 86 1.64 -14.26 -3.87
CA LYS A 86 0.53 -14.57 -2.95
C LYS A 86 0.79 -14.05 -1.53
N ASP A 87 1.98 -14.28 -0.99
CA ASP A 87 2.36 -13.82 0.34
C ASP A 87 2.39 -12.28 0.40
N ALA A 88 2.88 -11.60 -0.64
CA ALA A 88 2.86 -10.14 -0.70
C ALA A 88 1.43 -9.58 -0.66
N ILE A 89 0.50 -10.20 -1.38
CA ILE A 89 -0.91 -9.83 -1.39
C ILE A 89 -1.54 -10.02 -0.01
N ARG A 90 -1.26 -11.14 0.66
CA ARG A 90 -1.82 -11.44 1.98
C ARG A 90 -1.32 -10.51 3.08
N TYR A 91 -0.03 -10.11 3.01
CA TYR A 91 0.67 -9.46 4.13
C TYR A 91 0.98 -7.97 3.91
N HIS A 92 0.45 -7.32 2.86
CA HIS A 92 0.75 -5.91 2.57
C HIS A 92 0.24 -4.92 3.64
N HIS A 93 -0.64 -5.34 4.52
CA HIS A 93 -1.08 -4.56 5.68
C HIS A 93 -0.38 -4.93 6.98
N GLU A 94 0.62 -5.80 6.96
CA GLU A 94 1.50 -6.00 8.11
C GLU A 94 2.36 -4.77 8.37
N ARG A 95 2.82 -4.61 9.59
CA ARG A 95 3.62 -3.49 10.05
C ARG A 95 4.82 -3.99 10.84
N GLU A 96 5.97 -3.33 10.72
CA GLU A 96 7.24 -3.73 11.35
C GLU A 96 7.12 -3.92 12.88
N ASP A 97 6.29 -3.11 13.53
CA ASP A 97 6.00 -3.18 14.96
C ASP A 97 5.01 -4.30 15.34
N GLY A 98 4.40 -4.96 14.37
CA GLY A 98 3.38 -6.01 14.55
C GLY A 98 1.98 -5.49 14.81
N SER A 99 1.73 -4.19 14.64
CA SER A 99 0.38 -3.61 14.74
C SER A 99 -0.50 -3.87 13.51
N GLY A 100 0.07 -4.51 12.48
CA GLY A 100 -0.60 -4.83 11.22
C GLY A 100 -1.52 -6.04 11.29
N TYR A 101 -1.99 -6.48 10.14
CA TYR A 101 -2.82 -7.65 9.96
C TYR A 101 -2.49 -8.38 8.65
N PRO A 102 -2.87 -9.66 8.48
CA PRO A 102 -3.78 -10.47 9.28
C PRO A 102 -3.16 -11.17 10.50
N GLU A 103 -1.84 -11.34 10.57
CA GLU A 103 -1.17 -12.18 11.56
C GLU A 103 -0.34 -11.39 12.59
N GLY A 104 -0.15 -10.08 12.40
CA GLY A 104 0.72 -9.26 13.25
C GLY A 104 2.18 -9.63 13.13
N LEU A 105 2.63 -9.94 11.91
CA LEU A 105 4.02 -10.24 11.61
C LEU A 105 4.91 -9.03 11.93
N LYS A 106 6.19 -9.32 12.33
CA LYS A 106 7.16 -8.28 12.69
C LYS A 106 8.46 -8.47 11.91
N GLY A 107 9.05 -7.35 11.53
CA GLY A 107 10.41 -7.30 10.99
C GLY A 107 10.60 -8.25 9.80
N ASP A 108 11.60 -9.11 9.90
CA ASP A 108 11.99 -10.02 8.81
C ASP A 108 10.95 -11.12 8.48
N LYS A 109 9.90 -11.27 9.31
CA LYS A 109 8.80 -12.17 9.00
C LYS A 109 7.86 -11.62 7.93
N ILE A 110 7.88 -10.31 7.69
CA ILE A 110 7.07 -9.67 6.66
C ILE A 110 7.75 -9.91 5.30
N PRO A 111 7.04 -10.46 4.30
CA PRO A 111 7.58 -10.65 2.96
C PRO A 111 8.07 -9.34 2.33
N TYR A 112 9.21 -9.38 1.64
CA TYR A 112 9.86 -8.18 1.10
C TYR A 112 8.95 -7.36 0.17
N TYR A 113 8.21 -8.01 -0.73
CA TYR A 113 7.26 -7.29 -1.60
C TYR A 113 6.11 -6.67 -0.80
N ALA A 114 5.66 -7.32 0.28
CA ALA A 114 4.64 -6.76 1.15
C ALA A 114 5.11 -5.45 1.82
N LYS A 115 6.38 -5.38 2.26
CA LYS A 115 6.98 -4.16 2.79
C LYS A 115 6.99 -3.01 1.78
N ILE A 116 7.31 -3.30 0.51
CA ILE A 116 7.29 -2.30 -0.57
C ILE A 116 5.86 -1.83 -0.84
N ILE A 117 4.91 -2.77 -0.94
CA ILE A 117 3.50 -2.45 -1.20
C ILE A 117 2.91 -1.63 -0.05
N ALA A 118 3.27 -1.94 1.20
CA ALA A 118 2.81 -1.18 2.38
C ALA A 118 3.18 0.31 2.30
N ILE A 119 4.39 0.64 1.83
CA ILE A 119 4.84 2.03 1.63
C ILE A 119 4.06 2.69 0.49
N ALA A 120 3.93 1.99 -0.65
CA ALA A 120 3.19 2.47 -1.81
C ALA A 120 1.71 2.73 -1.48
N ASP A 121 1.08 1.84 -0.71
CA ASP A 121 -0.31 1.94 -0.28
C ASP A 121 -0.53 3.16 0.63
N VAL A 122 0.29 3.32 1.66
CA VAL A 122 0.21 4.48 2.58
C VAL A 122 0.37 5.79 1.82
N TYR A 123 1.38 5.91 0.96
CA TYR A 123 1.60 7.11 0.16
C TYR A 123 0.42 7.42 -0.76
N THR A 124 -0.05 6.41 -1.50
CA THR A 124 -1.20 6.54 -2.40
C THR A 124 -2.46 6.93 -1.62
N ALA A 125 -2.68 6.33 -0.45
CA ALA A 125 -3.82 6.66 0.40
C ALA A 125 -3.76 8.11 0.92
N LEU A 126 -2.58 8.64 1.19
CA LEU A 126 -2.39 10.04 1.62
C LEU A 126 -2.59 11.05 0.50
N THR A 127 -2.14 10.72 -0.71
CA THR A 127 -2.14 11.64 -1.87
C THR A 127 -3.37 11.52 -2.77
N SER A 128 -4.23 10.51 -2.55
CA SER A 128 -5.49 10.35 -3.29
C SER A 128 -6.63 11.14 -2.64
N LYS A 129 -7.54 11.66 -3.48
CA LYS A 129 -8.78 12.27 -3.01
C LYS A 129 -9.69 11.21 -2.41
N ARG A 130 -10.24 11.48 -1.24
CA ARG A 130 -11.23 10.63 -0.58
C ARG A 130 -12.47 11.43 -0.23
N PRO A 131 -13.65 10.82 -0.11
CA PRO A 131 -14.89 11.54 0.21
C PRO A 131 -14.82 12.34 1.52
N GLN A 132 -13.97 11.89 2.46
CA GLN A 132 -13.85 12.49 3.81
C GLN A 132 -12.63 13.42 3.96
N ARG A 133 -11.77 13.53 2.93
CA ARG A 133 -10.54 14.31 3.05
C ARG A 133 -10.04 14.78 1.67
N GLU A 134 -9.64 16.04 1.58
CA GLU A 134 -8.86 16.55 0.46
C GLU A 134 -7.54 15.76 0.34
N LYS A 135 -7.05 15.63 -0.90
CA LYS A 135 -5.75 15.02 -1.15
C LYS A 135 -4.64 15.88 -0.56
N LEU A 136 -3.68 15.25 0.08
CA LEU A 136 -2.47 15.92 0.53
C LEU A 136 -1.53 16.18 -0.66
N THR A 137 -0.75 17.24 -0.55
CA THR A 137 0.40 17.41 -1.44
C THR A 137 1.43 16.32 -1.18
N PRO A 138 2.30 15.97 -2.15
CA PRO A 138 3.37 15.02 -1.92
C PRO A 138 4.22 15.33 -0.70
N PHE A 139 4.59 16.60 -0.47
CA PHE A 139 5.39 17.01 0.69
C PHE A 139 4.67 16.81 2.02
N GLU A 140 3.38 17.10 2.10
CA GLU A 140 2.60 16.83 3.30
C GLU A 140 2.52 15.33 3.57
N ALA A 141 2.34 14.52 2.54
CA ALA A 141 2.34 13.07 2.67
C ALA A 141 3.70 12.55 3.18
N LEU A 142 4.83 13.04 2.63
CA LEU A 142 6.17 12.66 3.10
C LEU A 142 6.38 13.01 4.59
N LYS A 143 5.98 14.22 5.02
CA LYS A 143 6.08 14.63 6.42
C LYS A 143 5.28 13.71 7.36
N ILE A 144 4.08 13.30 6.95
CA ILE A 144 3.26 12.38 7.73
C ILE A 144 3.92 10.99 7.76
N MET A 145 4.42 10.49 6.63
CA MET A 145 5.07 9.19 6.58
C MET A 145 6.33 9.17 7.46
N GLU A 146 7.13 10.22 7.44
CA GLU A 146 8.30 10.35 8.29
C GLU A 146 7.93 10.42 9.78
N ARG A 147 6.90 11.17 10.15
CA ARG A 147 6.50 11.35 11.55
C ARG A 147 5.80 10.13 12.16
N ASP A 148 4.88 9.50 11.38
CA ASP A 148 3.89 8.57 11.92
C ASP A 148 4.11 7.11 11.50
N PHE A 149 5.08 6.84 10.59
CA PHE A 149 5.25 5.51 10.00
C PHE A 149 6.69 4.98 10.03
N MET A 150 7.66 5.69 10.61
CA MET A 150 9.06 5.23 10.66
C MET A 150 9.25 3.95 11.48
N ASP A 151 8.39 3.70 12.45
CA ASP A 151 8.37 2.49 13.29
C ASP A 151 7.45 1.37 12.75
N LYS A 152 6.61 1.69 11.75
CA LYS A 152 5.60 0.79 11.18
C LYS A 152 5.94 0.25 9.81
N LEU A 153 6.77 0.95 9.06
CA LEU A 153 7.21 0.57 7.71
C LEU A 153 8.70 0.25 7.73
N ASP A 154 9.16 -0.55 6.78
CA ASP A 154 10.59 -0.85 6.65
C ASP A 154 11.38 0.45 6.47
N VAL A 155 12.21 0.77 7.46
CA VAL A 155 12.92 2.05 7.54
C VAL A 155 13.88 2.26 6.37
N THR A 156 14.50 1.20 5.88
CA THR A 156 15.45 1.27 4.76
C THR A 156 14.73 1.63 3.46
N ILE A 157 13.64 0.94 3.18
CA ILE A 157 12.83 1.19 1.98
C ILE A 157 12.15 2.56 2.08
N LEU A 158 11.60 2.88 3.25
CA LEU A 158 10.94 4.17 3.47
C LEU A 158 11.89 5.34 3.30
N THR A 159 13.10 5.27 3.85
CA THR A 159 14.11 6.34 3.73
C THR A 159 14.51 6.56 2.26
N GLU A 160 14.75 5.49 1.50
CA GLU A 160 15.03 5.61 0.06
C GLU A 160 13.84 6.21 -0.69
N PHE A 161 12.62 5.78 -0.38
CA PHE A 161 11.40 6.34 -0.96
C PHE A 161 11.25 7.84 -0.70
N LEU A 162 11.37 8.28 0.57
CA LEU A 162 11.26 9.69 0.96
C LEU A 162 12.29 10.55 0.22
N LYS A 163 13.54 10.07 0.15
CA LYS A 163 14.62 10.74 -0.58
C LYS A 163 14.29 10.89 -2.06
N ARG A 164 13.89 9.82 -2.73
CA ARG A 164 13.59 9.83 -4.17
C ARG A 164 12.41 10.70 -4.54
N ILE A 165 11.36 10.69 -3.74
CA ILE A 165 10.22 11.58 -3.98
C ILE A 165 10.66 13.04 -3.79
N ALA A 166 11.40 13.37 -2.73
CA ALA A 166 11.89 14.73 -2.50
C ALA A 166 12.80 15.21 -3.66
N GLU A 167 13.73 14.38 -4.14
CA GLU A 167 14.61 14.68 -5.26
C GLU A 167 13.84 14.99 -6.55
N ASN A 168 12.76 14.26 -6.83
CA ASN A 168 11.93 14.49 -8.03
C ASN A 168 11.18 15.81 -8.03
N TYR A 169 11.05 16.46 -6.86
CA TYR A 169 10.39 17.78 -6.73
C TYR A 169 11.39 18.95 -6.65
N ILE A 170 12.69 18.69 -6.50
CA ILE A 170 13.71 19.73 -6.51
C ILE A 170 13.77 20.36 -7.92
N GLY A 171 13.64 21.69 -7.98
CA GLY A 171 13.63 22.44 -9.24
C GLY A 171 12.25 22.64 -9.88
N ASN A 172 11.20 22.04 -9.34
CA ASN A 172 9.84 22.36 -9.78
C ASN A 172 9.35 23.66 -9.17
N PRO A 173 8.61 24.52 -9.94
CA PRO A 173 8.05 25.74 -9.39
C PRO A 173 7.03 25.42 -8.29
N VAL A 174 7.19 26.05 -7.13
CA VAL A 174 6.26 25.95 -6.00
C VAL A 174 5.41 27.22 -5.99
N LYS A 175 4.08 27.05 -6.02
CA LYS A 175 3.16 28.16 -5.80
C LYS A 175 3.07 28.38 -4.29
N LEU A 176 3.61 29.50 -3.82
CA LEU A 176 3.42 29.94 -2.45
C LEU A 176 1.98 30.43 -2.31
N ASN A 177 1.25 29.95 -1.33
CA ASN A 177 -0.03 30.52 -0.93
C ASN A 177 0.29 31.73 -0.05
N ASP A 178 -0.09 32.91 -0.52
CA ASP A 178 -0.12 34.13 0.28
C ASP A 178 -1.25 34.07 1.31
#